data_9ffba35a7dcd7de1d7f7d06ceb3f4c99
#
_entry.id   9ffba35a7dcd7de1d7f7d06ceb3f4c99
#
_cell.length_a   1.000
_cell.length_b   1.000
_cell.length_c   1.000
_cell.angle_alpha   90.00
_cell.angle_beta   90.00
_cell.angle_gamma   90.00
#
_symmetry.space_group_name_H-M   'P 1'
#
loop_
_entity.id
_entity.type
_entity.pdbx_description
1 polymer ?
#
loop_
_entity_poly.entity_id
_entity_poly.type
_entity_poly.pdbx_seq_one_letter_code
_entity_poly.pdbx_strand_id
1 'polypeptide(L)'
;MNKYNIRKSKAGELDKIIDVANSAFIPVRTPDYDFRRTIPKIYNTSHDYSDIHHIVEVDGKMVAICGNLIRTIDVDGEYPFSVVGTVSTRPEFQKKGYMRALMDAVDKECREKNLIFSLLTGQRQRYNFFGFEKAGFQYVFEFDDYFTKHHSSGDIKISKTLENELHFCYDLYQSFQIFNLRDEKTFFECMGDYRAKVFSIYSKNTQIGYFVLKKGQIIELYTNNFDVLSNIVNEILLFLNIDKLEFVVNPLHKKLAEAFDKIAQQTRLEDNLHFKVYRMDKFVEMLLKINSRITKFSDCVEVYEIDGGLIEIKIEGGRCSVDNIEKSQNVLAKFTSAEFVRFALSNFVQSRISNIFPVVFGIDPCDMF
;
A
#
# COMPACT_ATOMS: atom_id res chain seq x y z
N MET A 1 -13.51 26.25 -25.74
CA MET A 1 -12.97 25.52 -24.57
C MET A 1 -12.59 26.56 -23.53
N ASN A 2 -13.14 26.50 -22.32
CA ASN A 2 -12.69 27.38 -21.25
C ASN A 2 -11.22 27.13 -21.01
N LYS A 3 -10.42 28.19 -20.99
CA LYS A 3 -8.98 28.13 -20.77
C LYS A 3 -8.75 27.71 -19.32
N TYR A 4 -8.20 26.54 -19.07
CA TYR A 4 -7.81 26.09 -17.74
C TYR A 4 -6.28 26.07 -17.61
N ASN A 5 -5.81 26.19 -16.40
CA ASN A 5 -4.40 26.10 -16.04
C ASN A 5 -4.16 24.87 -15.16
N ILE A 6 -3.06 24.15 -15.43
CA ILE A 6 -2.58 23.05 -14.58
C ILE A 6 -1.27 23.51 -13.95
N ARG A 7 -1.17 23.37 -12.64
CA ARG A 7 0.04 23.66 -11.90
C ARG A 7 0.17 22.80 -10.64
N LYS A 8 1.34 22.81 -10.06
CA LYS A 8 1.50 22.35 -8.66
C LYS A 8 0.81 23.33 -7.72
N SER A 9 0.23 22.79 -6.68
CA SER A 9 -0.26 23.55 -5.54
C SER A 9 0.92 24.19 -4.78
N LYS A 10 0.64 25.18 -3.97
CA LYS A 10 1.62 25.93 -3.20
C LYS A 10 1.37 25.76 -1.71
N ALA A 11 2.39 25.99 -0.90
CA ALA A 11 2.24 26.08 0.55
C ALA A 11 1.13 27.06 0.93
N GLY A 12 0.30 26.69 1.91
CA GLY A 12 -0.86 27.48 2.35
C GLY A 12 -2.13 27.29 1.51
N GLU A 13 -2.14 26.43 0.48
CA GLU A 13 -3.36 26.11 -0.30
C GLU A 13 -4.11 24.90 0.24
N LEU A 14 -3.69 24.30 1.36
CA LEU A 14 -4.25 23.06 1.90
C LEU A 14 -5.78 23.14 2.11
N ASP A 15 -6.28 24.25 2.64
CA ASP A 15 -7.72 24.45 2.84
C ASP A 15 -8.53 24.41 1.55
N LYS A 16 -7.99 24.99 0.46
CA LYS A 16 -8.62 24.95 -0.86
C LYS A 16 -8.60 23.55 -1.46
N ILE A 17 -7.52 22.81 -1.23
CA ILE A 17 -7.36 21.41 -1.67
C ILE A 17 -8.41 20.55 -0.96
N ILE A 18 -8.53 20.67 0.37
CA ILE A 18 -9.50 19.95 1.18
C ILE A 18 -10.93 20.28 0.74
N ASP A 19 -11.23 21.55 0.47
CA ASP A 19 -12.55 21.97 -0.01
C ASP A 19 -12.92 21.32 -1.37
N VAL A 20 -11.96 21.21 -2.31
CA VAL A 20 -12.18 20.47 -3.57
C VAL A 20 -12.42 18.98 -3.28
N ALA A 21 -11.60 18.36 -2.44
CA ALA A 21 -11.72 16.97 -2.08
C ALA A 21 -13.09 16.69 -1.43
N ASN A 22 -13.45 17.46 -0.40
CA ASN A 22 -14.73 17.33 0.30
C ASN A 22 -15.91 17.49 -0.66
N SER A 23 -15.89 18.50 -1.52
CA SER A 23 -16.97 18.75 -2.50
C SER A 23 -17.18 17.58 -3.47
N ALA A 24 -16.13 16.85 -3.81
CA ALA A 24 -16.18 15.70 -4.72
C ALA A 24 -16.68 14.42 -4.02
N PHE A 25 -16.38 14.24 -2.73
CA PHE A 25 -16.65 13.00 -2.01
C PHE A 25 -17.90 13.03 -1.12
N ILE A 26 -18.32 14.17 -0.59
CA ILE A 26 -19.56 14.30 0.20
C ILE A 26 -20.76 13.70 -0.53
N PRO A 27 -21.00 13.95 -1.83
CA PRO A 27 -22.17 13.39 -2.53
C PRO A 27 -22.23 11.86 -2.59
N VAL A 28 -21.07 11.17 -2.42
CA VAL A 28 -20.94 9.71 -2.50
C VAL A 28 -20.61 9.05 -1.16
N ARG A 29 -20.50 9.84 -0.10
CA ARG A 29 -20.19 9.41 1.26
C ARG A 29 -21.27 9.87 2.23
N THR A 30 -20.87 10.47 3.35
CA THR A 30 -21.77 11.04 4.35
C THR A 30 -21.64 12.57 4.36
N PRO A 31 -22.66 13.31 4.79
CA PRO A 31 -22.60 14.78 4.85
C PRO A 31 -21.47 15.34 5.73
N ASP A 32 -21.02 14.57 6.75
CA ASP A 32 -19.94 14.92 7.67
C ASP A 32 -18.56 14.42 7.20
N TYR A 33 -18.45 13.96 5.94
CA TYR A 33 -17.19 13.49 5.38
C TYR A 33 -16.20 14.64 5.25
N ASP A 34 -15.05 14.49 5.91
CA ASP A 34 -13.98 15.49 5.93
C ASP A 34 -12.62 14.83 5.77
N PHE A 35 -11.85 15.27 4.79
CA PHE A 35 -10.53 14.74 4.50
C PHE A 35 -9.52 14.95 5.61
N ARG A 36 -9.63 16.01 6.44
CA ARG A 36 -8.79 16.19 7.62
C ARG A 36 -8.93 15.04 8.62
N ARG A 37 -10.14 14.52 8.75
CA ARG A 37 -10.43 13.39 9.64
C ARG A 37 -10.25 12.04 8.97
N THR A 38 -10.29 12.02 7.64
CA THR A 38 -10.24 10.79 6.86
C THR A 38 -8.82 10.38 6.56
N ILE A 39 -7.94 11.34 6.22
CA ILE A 39 -6.52 11.09 5.92
C ILE A 39 -5.69 12.12 6.70
N PRO A 40 -5.64 11.98 8.04
CA PRO A 40 -4.97 12.95 8.91
C PRO A 40 -3.48 13.08 8.61
N LYS A 41 -2.80 12.02 8.22
CA LYS A 41 -1.37 12.04 7.85
C LYS A 41 -1.03 12.99 6.70
N ILE A 42 -2.01 13.35 5.85
CA ILE A 42 -1.81 14.29 4.74
C ILE A 42 -2.49 15.63 5.02
N TYR A 43 -3.68 15.62 5.61
CA TYR A 43 -4.54 16.79 5.70
C TYR A 43 -4.69 17.38 7.09
N ASN A 44 -4.19 16.71 8.13
CA ASN A 44 -4.26 17.16 9.53
C ASN A 44 -2.96 16.88 10.28
N THR A 45 -1.84 17.10 9.66
CA THR A 45 -0.49 16.89 10.23
C THR A 45 0.18 18.22 10.51
N SER A 46 1.25 18.19 11.30
CA SER A 46 2.15 19.33 11.48
C SER A 46 2.94 19.69 10.22
N HIS A 47 2.91 18.84 9.20
CA HIS A 47 3.55 19.09 7.91
C HIS A 47 2.53 19.64 6.91
N ASP A 48 2.92 20.65 6.16
CA ASP A 48 2.11 21.17 5.04
C ASP A 48 2.40 20.37 3.77
N TYR A 49 1.53 19.40 3.47
CA TYR A 49 1.58 18.62 2.23
C TYR A 49 0.78 19.25 1.09
N SER A 50 0.49 20.56 1.13
CA SER A 50 -0.24 21.20 0.02
C SER A 50 0.53 21.14 -1.30
N ASP A 51 1.85 21.15 -1.29
CA ASP A 51 2.74 21.12 -2.47
C ASP A 51 2.78 19.80 -3.24
N ILE A 52 2.27 18.71 -2.66
CA ILE A 52 2.23 17.41 -3.36
C ILE A 52 1.13 17.33 -4.44
N HIS A 53 0.21 18.28 -4.50
CA HIS A 53 -0.96 18.19 -5.39
C HIS A 53 -0.71 18.86 -6.74
N HIS A 54 -1.14 18.21 -7.81
CA HIS A 54 -1.44 18.87 -9.07
C HIS A 54 -2.87 19.39 -9.02
N ILE A 55 -3.09 20.61 -9.49
CA ILE A 55 -4.40 21.27 -9.46
C ILE A 55 -4.80 21.79 -10.83
N VAL A 56 -6.09 21.83 -11.08
CA VAL A 56 -6.70 22.52 -12.23
C VAL A 56 -7.40 23.77 -11.73
N GLU A 57 -7.06 24.91 -12.35
CA GLU A 57 -7.74 26.17 -12.14
C GLU A 57 -8.52 26.60 -13.38
N VAL A 58 -9.76 27.05 -13.16
CA VAL A 58 -10.65 27.65 -14.15
C VAL A 58 -11.11 28.98 -13.62
N ASP A 59 -10.84 30.06 -14.33
CA ASP A 59 -11.22 31.43 -13.95
C ASP A 59 -10.79 31.77 -12.50
N GLY A 60 -9.57 31.35 -12.11
CA GLY A 60 -9.00 31.59 -10.78
C GLY A 60 -9.56 30.69 -9.65
N LYS A 61 -10.50 29.78 -9.96
CA LYS A 61 -11.06 28.82 -9.00
C LYS A 61 -10.36 27.47 -9.13
N MET A 62 -9.92 26.86 -8.04
CA MET A 62 -9.44 25.48 -8.00
C MET A 62 -10.63 24.52 -8.15
N VAL A 63 -10.64 23.71 -9.20
CA VAL A 63 -11.77 22.86 -9.59
C VAL A 63 -11.48 21.37 -9.56
N ALA A 64 -10.22 20.98 -9.67
CA ALA A 64 -9.81 19.59 -9.58
C ALA A 64 -8.39 19.47 -9.00
N ILE A 65 -8.12 18.34 -8.35
CA ILE A 65 -6.85 18.04 -7.69
C ILE A 65 -6.46 16.58 -7.89
N CYS A 66 -5.17 16.30 -7.79
CA CYS A 66 -4.60 14.96 -7.73
C CYS A 66 -3.34 15.00 -6.87
N GLY A 67 -3.31 14.29 -5.77
CA GLY A 67 -2.13 14.14 -4.92
C GLY A 67 -1.11 13.20 -5.54
N ASN A 68 0.17 13.55 -5.44
CA ASN A 68 1.32 12.76 -5.90
C ASN A 68 2.39 12.75 -4.80
N LEU A 69 2.23 11.85 -3.83
CA LEU A 69 3.14 11.71 -2.71
C LEU A 69 4.33 10.85 -3.13
N ILE A 70 5.52 11.45 -3.19
CA ILE A 70 6.76 10.74 -3.52
C ILE A 70 7.34 10.15 -2.24
N ARG A 71 7.71 8.87 -2.31
CA ARG A 71 8.32 8.10 -1.24
C ARG A 71 9.48 7.29 -1.78
N THR A 72 10.29 6.74 -0.89
CA THR A 72 11.43 5.90 -1.25
C THR A 72 11.38 4.60 -0.48
N ILE A 73 11.54 3.48 -1.18
CA ILE A 73 11.87 2.19 -0.58
C ILE A 73 13.38 2.10 -0.51
N ASP A 74 13.92 1.92 0.68
CA ASP A 74 15.35 1.67 0.90
C ASP A 74 15.55 0.19 1.23
N VAL A 75 16.12 -0.54 0.26
CA VAL A 75 16.47 -1.96 0.39
C VAL A 75 17.72 -2.24 -0.44
N ASP A 76 18.89 -2.09 0.19
CA ASP A 76 20.20 -2.15 -0.48
C ASP A 76 20.27 -1.22 -1.71
N GLY A 77 19.71 -0.02 -1.56
CA GLY A 77 19.56 1.02 -2.58
C GLY A 77 18.21 1.74 -2.48
N GLU A 78 18.17 2.94 -3.03
CA GLU A 78 16.99 3.79 -3.01
C GLU A 78 16.12 3.59 -4.26
N TYR A 79 14.83 3.33 -4.04
CA TYR A 79 13.83 3.09 -5.07
C TYR A 79 12.69 4.11 -4.92
N PRO A 80 12.82 5.31 -5.52
CA PRO A 80 11.80 6.34 -5.43
C PRO A 80 10.56 5.95 -6.22
N PHE A 81 9.39 6.14 -5.59
CA PHE A 81 8.09 5.83 -6.19
C PHE A 81 7.04 6.88 -5.79
N SER A 82 5.91 6.84 -6.45
CA SER A 82 4.78 7.73 -6.21
C SER A 82 3.61 6.96 -5.64
N VAL A 83 2.91 7.55 -4.68
CA VAL A 83 1.57 7.15 -4.24
C VAL A 83 0.58 8.21 -4.71
N VAL A 84 -0.30 7.83 -5.64
CA VAL A 84 -1.30 8.73 -6.21
C VAL A 84 -2.60 8.63 -5.43
N GLY A 85 -3.10 9.74 -4.96
CA GLY A 85 -4.32 9.77 -4.16
C GLY A 85 -5.15 11.03 -4.31
N THR A 86 -6.29 11.05 -3.65
CA THR A 86 -7.24 12.18 -3.61
C THR A 86 -7.56 12.77 -4.98
N VAL A 87 -7.71 11.89 -5.99
CA VAL A 87 -8.10 12.33 -7.34
C VAL A 87 -9.54 12.83 -7.31
N SER A 88 -9.71 14.14 -7.39
CA SER A 88 -10.99 14.81 -7.13
C SER A 88 -11.29 15.88 -8.17
N THR A 89 -12.56 15.98 -8.56
CA THR A 89 -13.07 17.07 -9.39
C THR A 89 -14.43 17.52 -8.84
N ARG A 90 -14.61 18.82 -8.62
CA ARG A 90 -15.88 19.37 -8.17
C ARG A 90 -17.03 18.89 -9.06
N PRO A 91 -18.21 18.53 -8.51
CA PRO A 91 -19.30 17.94 -9.27
C PRO A 91 -19.69 18.73 -10.53
N GLU A 92 -19.79 20.06 -10.41
CA GLU A 92 -20.18 20.96 -11.50
C GLU A 92 -19.09 21.11 -12.59
N PHE A 93 -17.88 20.58 -12.35
CA PHE A 93 -16.76 20.59 -13.29
C PHE A 93 -16.40 19.20 -13.81
N GLN A 94 -17.15 18.16 -13.46
CA GLN A 94 -16.91 16.79 -13.94
C GLN A 94 -17.17 16.66 -15.45
N LYS A 95 -16.68 15.57 -16.07
CA LYS A 95 -16.82 15.23 -17.49
C LYS A 95 -16.17 16.23 -18.47
N LYS A 96 -15.28 17.10 -17.99
CA LYS A 96 -14.56 18.10 -18.80
C LYS A 96 -13.09 17.72 -19.08
N GLY A 97 -12.68 16.49 -18.75
CA GLY A 97 -11.33 15.97 -19.02
C GLY A 97 -10.28 16.31 -17.96
N TYR A 98 -10.63 17.00 -16.87
CA TYR A 98 -9.66 17.46 -15.86
C TYR A 98 -8.94 16.33 -15.12
N MET A 99 -9.62 15.20 -14.86
CA MET A 99 -8.95 14.03 -14.30
C MET A 99 -7.83 13.52 -15.23
N ARG A 100 -8.09 13.44 -16.54
CA ARG A 100 -7.06 13.03 -17.51
C ARG A 100 -5.86 13.99 -17.47
N ALA A 101 -6.12 15.28 -17.54
CA ALA A 101 -5.08 16.30 -17.54
C ALA A 101 -4.22 16.26 -16.26
N LEU A 102 -4.83 15.95 -15.08
CA LEU A 102 -4.12 15.76 -13.82
C LEU A 102 -3.28 14.49 -13.82
N MET A 103 -3.82 13.37 -14.28
CA MET A 103 -3.08 12.11 -14.36
C MET A 103 -1.90 12.20 -15.33
N ASP A 104 -2.06 12.93 -16.46
CA ASP A 104 -0.98 13.21 -17.40
C ASP A 104 0.11 14.09 -16.75
N ALA A 105 -0.27 15.07 -15.92
CA ALA A 105 0.68 15.91 -15.20
C ALA A 105 1.46 15.11 -14.13
N VAL A 106 0.80 14.20 -13.43
CA VAL A 106 1.45 13.27 -12.48
C VAL A 106 2.43 12.36 -13.23
N ASP A 107 2.00 11.75 -14.34
CA ASP A 107 2.85 10.88 -15.16
C ASP A 107 4.13 11.60 -15.64
N LYS A 108 3.96 12.83 -16.09
CA LYS A 108 5.07 13.69 -16.50
C LYS A 108 6.04 13.94 -15.34
N GLU A 109 5.54 14.33 -14.16
CA GLU A 109 6.38 14.56 -12.98
C GLU A 109 7.14 13.29 -12.57
N CYS A 110 6.47 12.12 -12.59
CA CYS A 110 7.10 10.85 -12.25
C CYS A 110 8.26 10.51 -13.19
N ARG A 111 8.08 10.74 -14.50
CA ARG A 111 9.15 10.53 -15.49
C ARG A 111 10.29 11.53 -15.34
N GLU A 112 10.00 12.82 -15.17
CA GLU A 112 11.00 13.89 -14.98
C GLU A 112 11.85 13.66 -13.72
N LYS A 113 11.25 13.09 -12.65
CA LYS A 113 11.94 12.74 -11.42
C LYS A 113 12.56 11.34 -11.44
N ASN A 114 12.52 10.63 -12.55
CA ASN A 114 13.05 9.27 -12.71
C ASN A 114 12.49 8.29 -11.65
N LEU A 115 11.21 8.43 -11.29
CA LEU A 115 10.58 7.50 -10.38
C LEU A 115 10.49 6.10 -11.02
N ILE A 116 10.52 5.08 -10.18
CA ILE A 116 10.54 3.68 -10.65
C ILE A 116 9.14 3.22 -11.00
N PHE A 117 8.16 3.55 -10.16
CA PHE A 117 6.77 3.19 -10.37
C PHE A 117 5.83 4.15 -9.63
N SER A 118 4.55 4.08 -9.97
CA SER A 118 3.46 4.72 -9.21
C SER A 118 2.50 3.67 -8.69
N LEU A 119 1.93 3.93 -7.52
CA LEU A 119 0.90 3.14 -6.86
C LEU A 119 -0.37 3.94 -6.68
N LEU A 120 -1.51 3.28 -6.72
CA LEU A 120 -2.78 3.79 -6.24
C LEU A 120 -3.72 2.65 -5.81
N THR A 121 -4.77 3.01 -5.08
CA THR A 121 -5.93 2.15 -4.84
C THR A 121 -7.15 2.72 -5.56
N GLY A 122 -8.04 1.85 -6.08
CA GLY A 122 -9.25 2.34 -6.74
C GLY A 122 -9.88 1.34 -7.73
N GLN A 123 -10.71 1.86 -8.61
CA GLN A 123 -11.42 1.03 -9.61
C GLN A 123 -10.51 0.73 -10.80
N ARG A 124 -10.26 -0.57 -11.07
CA ARG A 124 -9.41 -1.02 -12.17
C ARG A 124 -9.80 -0.39 -13.51
N GLN A 125 -11.10 -0.38 -13.87
CA GLN A 125 -11.58 0.14 -15.16
C GLN A 125 -11.26 1.62 -15.37
N ARG A 126 -11.15 2.38 -14.27
CA ARG A 126 -10.82 3.80 -14.32
C ARG A 126 -9.32 4.02 -14.54
N TYR A 127 -8.48 3.28 -13.81
CA TYR A 127 -7.04 3.55 -13.78
C TYR A 127 -6.23 2.75 -14.80
N ASN A 128 -6.77 1.62 -15.28
CA ASN A 128 -6.17 0.87 -16.39
C ASN A 128 -6.01 1.72 -17.65
N PHE A 129 -6.95 2.65 -17.90
CA PHE A 129 -6.87 3.64 -18.99
C PHE A 129 -5.58 4.50 -18.92
N PHE A 130 -5.04 4.73 -17.73
CA PHE A 130 -3.81 5.50 -17.50
C PHE A 130 -2.55 4.63 -17.41
N GLY A 131 -2.66 3.34 -17.72
CA GLY A 131 -1.56 2.39 -17.69
C GLY A 131 -1.29 1.77 -16.31
N PHE A 132 -2.22 1.93 -15.36
CA PHE A 132 -2.13 1.22 -14.09
C PHE A 132 -2.76 -0.17 -14.21
N GLU A 133 -2.05 -1.19 -13.75
CA GLU A 133 -2.56 -2.54 -13.70
C GLU A 133 -2.62 -3.06 -12.26
N LYS A 134 -3.68 -3.81 -11.97
CA LYS A 134 -3.94 -4.40 -10.67
C LYS A 134 -3.03 -5.59 -10.45
N ALA A 135 -2.25 -5.58 -9.39
CA ALA A 135 -1.32 -6.64 -9.03
C ALA A 135 -0.95 -6.56 -7.54
N GLY A 136 -0.15 -7.54 -7.09
CA GLY A 136 0.14 -7.72 -5.68
C GLY A 136 -1.06 -8.32 -4.95
N PHE A 137 -0.89 -8.66 -3.70
CA PHE A 137 -1.95 -9.20 -2.85
C PHE A 137 -1.66 -8.93 -1.38
N GLN A 138 -2.69 -9.11 -0.57
CA GLN A 138 -2.61 -9.21 0.88
C GLN A 138 -3.33 -10.48 1.32
N TYR A 139 -2.92 -11.05 2.44
CA TYR A 139 -3.68 -12.11 3.08
C TYR A 139 -4.82 -11.50 3.89
N VAL A 140 -5.98 -12.15 3.85
CA VAL A 140 -7.10 -11.83 4.74
C VAL A 140 -7.48 -13.13 5.46
N PHE A 141 -7.27 -13.13 6.76
CA PHE A 141 -7.59 -14.23 7.66
C PHE A 141 -8.92 -13.94 8.36
N GLU A 142 -9.82 -14.90 8.35
CA GLU A 142 -11.17 -14.76 8.88
C GLU A 142 -11.34 -15.62 10.13
N PHE A 143 -12.00 -15.04 11.15
CA PHE A 143 -12.40 -15.69 12.39
C PHE A 143 -13.84 -15.33 12.72
N ASP A 144 -14.59 -16.29 13.27
CA ASP A 144 -15.97 -16.12 13.69
C ASP A 144 -16.20 -16.56 15.14
N ASP A 145 -17.47 -16.58 15.57
CA ASP A 145 -17.89 -16.96 16.91
C ASP A 145 -17.59 -18.43 17.27
N TYR A 146 -17.38 -19.30 16.28
CA TYR A 146 -16.91 -20.67 16.52
C TYR A 146 -15.51 -20.66 17.13
N PHE A 147 -14.66 -19.73 16.68
CA PHE A 147 -13.31 -19.58 17.23
C PHE A 147 -13.35 -19.22 18.72
N THR A 148 -14.21 -18.29 19.14
CA THR A 148 -14.31 -17.87 20.55
C THR A 148 -14.86 -18.98 21.47
N LYS A 149 -15.70 -19.88 20.95
CA LYS A 149 -16.23 -21.02 21.67
C LYS A 149 -15.20 -22.11 21.99
N HIS A 150 -14.10 -22.14 21.21
CA HIS A 150 -13.09 -23.21 21.27
C HIS A 150 -11.71 -22.73 21.72
N HIS A 151 -11.53 -21.41 21.94
CA HIS A 151 -10.28 -20.82 22.38
C HIS A 151 -10.49 -19.97 23.63
N SER A 152 -9.40 -19.74 24.37
CA SER A 152 -9.38 -18.90 25.55
C SER A 152 -8.57 -17.64 25.31
N SER A 153 -8.92 -16.54 25.94
CA SER A 153 -8.11 -15.31 25.94
C SER A 153 -6.88 -15.39 26.85
N GLY A 154 -6.86 -16.37 27.80
CA GLY A 154 -5.78 -16.49 28.77
C GLY A 154 -5.61 -15.20 29.59
N ASP A 155 -4.37 -14.68 29.65
CA ASP A 155 -4.02 -13.44 30.35
C ASP A 155 -3.99 -12.21 29.43
N ILE A 156 -4.56 -12.30 28.21
CA ILE A 156 -4.57 -11.19 27.25
C ILE A 156 -5.57 -10.12 27.69
N LYS A 157 -5.13 -8.86 27.58
CA LYS A 157 -5.98 -7.68 27.82
C LYS A 157 -5.78 -6.69 26.69
N ILE A 158 -6.84 -5.99 26.32
CA ILE A 158 -6.85 -4.96 25.28
C ILE A 158 -7.29 -3.65 25.90
N SER A 159 -6.59 -2.58 25.54
CA SER A 159 -6.98 -1.21 25.86
C SER A 159 -6.74 -0.28 24.66
N LYS A 160 -7.38 0.89 24.68
CA LYS A 160 -7.03 1.92 23.72
C LYS A 160 -5.58 2.34 23.93
N THR A 161 -4.80 2.44 22.85
CA THR A 161 -3.40 2.86 22.90
C THR A 161 -3.27 4.28 23.45
N LEU A 162 -2.38 4.46 24.40
CA LEU A 162 -2.03 5.74 25.00
C LEU A 162 -0.79 6.33 24.32
N GLU A 163 -0.60 7.65 24.45
CA GLU A 163 0.51 8.36 23.81
C GLU A 163 1.90 7.82 24.24
N ASN A 164 2.07 7.48 25.51
CA ASN A 164 3.30 6.91 26.03
C ASN A 164 3.59 5.46 25.58
N GLU A 165 2.66 4.82 24.90
CA GLU A 165 2.79 3.47 24.34
C GLU A 165 3.20 3.49 22.86
N LEU A 166 3.16 4.66 22.21
CA LEU A 166 3.41 4.79 20.77
C LEU A 166 4.84 4.42 20.39
N HIS A 167 5.81 4.71 21.24
CA HIS A 167 7.21 4.34 20.99
C HIS A 167 7.36 2.81 20.89
N PHE A 168 6.77 2.04 21.82
CA PHE A 168 6.75 0.58 21.73
C PHE A 168 6.06 0.09 20.45
N CYS A 169 4.95 0.70 20.06
CA CYS A 169 4.24 0.34 18.83
C CYS A 169 5.11 0.59 17.59
N TYR A 170 5.84 1.71 17.57
CA TYR A 170 6.75 2.06 16.48
C TYR A 170 7.94 1.10 16.37
N ASP A 171 8.60 0.80 17.49
CA ASP A 171 9.71 -0.18 17.53
C ASP A 171 9.25 -1.56 17.05
N LEU A 172 8.06 -1.96 17.50
CA LEU A 172 7.49 -3.23 17.07
C LEU A 172 7.16 -3.23 15.58
N TYR A 173 6.54 -2.16 15.05
CA TYR A 173 6.34 -1.97 13.62
C TYR A 173 7.64 -2.13 12.84
N GLN A 174 8.69 -1.39 13.23
CA GLN A 174 9.99 -1.45 12.55
C GLN A 174 10.58 -2.87 12.51
N SER A 175 10.37 -3.65 13.57
CA SER A 175 10.89 -5.02 13.65
C SER A 175 10.29 -6.00 12.62
N PHE A 176 9.13 -5.66 12.05
CA PHE A 176 8.47 -6.44 11.01
C PHE A 176 8.83 -5.98 9.59
N GLN A 177 9.34 -4.76 9.42
CA GLN A 177 9.50 -4.17 8.10
C GLN A 177 10.79 -4.64 7.41
N ILE A 178 10.70 -4.92 6.12
CA ILE A 178 11.84 -5.07 5.21
C ILE A 178 12.34 -3.70 4.77
N PHE A 179 11.43 -2.74 4.65
CA PHE A 179 11.70 -1.33 4.39
C PHE A 179 10.67 -0.46 5.15
N ASN A 180 11.10 0.65 5.69
CA ASN A 180 10.23 1.54 6.45
C ASN A 180 9.65 2.65 5.57
N LEU A 181 8.34 2.86 5.70
CA LEU A 181 7.62 3.96 5.05
C LEU A 181 7.09 5.00 6.06
N ARG A 182 7.17 4.75 7.36
CA ARG A 182 6.73 5.65 8.42
C ARG A 182 7.92 6.14 9.22
N ASP A 183 7.91 7.41 9.57
CA ASP A 183 8.75 7.93 10.65
C ASP A 183 7.97 7.95 11.97
N GLU A 184 8.69 8.04 13.08
CA GLU A 184 8.10 8.04 14.41
C GLU A 184 7.13 9.22 14.63
N LYS A 185 7.42 10.38 14.03
CA LYS A 185 6.62 11.59 14.21
C LYS A 185 5.22 11.48 13.60
N THR A 186 5.12 10.82 12.45
CA THR A 186 3.86 10.65 11.71
C THR A 186 3.22 9.28 11.93
N PHE A 187 3.85 8.40 12.70
CA PHE A 187 3.42 7.03 12.90
C PHE A 187 1.96 6.92 13.37
N PHE A 188 1.59 7.70 14.39
CA PHE A 188 0.22 7.67 14.93
C PHE A 188 -0.80 8.21 13.93
N GLU A 189 -0.46 9.27 13.19
CA GLU A 189 -1.34 9.85 12.17
C GLU A 189 -1.60 8.86 11.03
N CYS A 190 -0.59 8.07 10.64
CA CYS A 190 -0.75 7.00 9.65
C CYS A 190 -1.76 5.94 10.11
N MET A 191 -1.70 5.53 11.37
CA MET A 191 -2.65 4.56 11.92
C MET A 191 -4.07 5.11 12.09
N GLY A 192 -4.24 6.44 12.16
CA GLY A 192 -5.53 7.12 12.31
C GLY A 192 -6.33 7.28 11.01
N ASP A 193 -5.80 6.89 9.86
CA ASP A 193 -6.44 7.05 8.57
C ASP A 193 -7.81 6.37 8.49
N TYR A 194 -8.75 7.07 7.84
CA TYR A 194 -10.14 6.61 7.69
C TYR A 194 -10.85 6.35 9.01
N ARG A 195 -10.52 7.14 10.05
CA ARG A 195 -11.07 7.01 11.42
C ARG A 195 -10.75 5.65 12.07
N ALA A 196 -9.62 5.07 11.72
CA ALA A 196 -9.14 3.86 12.35
C ALA A 196 -8.84 4.10 13.84
N LYS A 197 -8.88 3.03 14.62
CA LYS A 197 -8.63 3.06 16.06
C LYS A 197 -7.46 2.14 16.39
N VAL A 198 -6.58 2.60 17.24
CA VAL A 198 -5.40 1.85 17.68
C VAL A 198 -5.61 1.32 19.08
N PHE A 199 -5.25 0.06 19.27
CA PHE A 199 -5.39 -0.64 20.56
C PHE A 199 -4.09 -1.36 20.89
N SER A 200 -3.70 -1.29 22.16
CA SER A 200 -2.57 -2.00 22.74
C SER A 200 -2.99 -3.36 23.29
N ILE A 201 -2.11 -4.33 23.11
CA ILE A 201 -2.28 -5.72 23.55
C ILE A 201 -1.30 -6.00 24.70
N TYR A 202 -1.80 -6.55 25.80
CA TYR A 202 -1.01 -6.89 26.97
C TYR A 202 -1.14 -8.37 27.32
N SER A 203 -0.05 -8.94 27.85
CA SER A 203 -0.06 -10.22 28.55
C SER A 203 0.57 -10.02 29.93
N LYS A 204 -0.10 -10.42 30.97
CA LYS A 204 0.36 -10.25 32.37
C LYS A 204 0.83 -8.82 32.69
N ASN A 205 0.09 -7.82 32.23
CA ASN A 205 0.36 -6.38 32.36
C ASN A 205 1.61 -5.86 31.57
N THR A 206 2.23 -6.67 30.72
CA THR A 206 3.30 -6.25 29.82
C THR A 206 2.72 -6.04 28.43
N GLN A 207 2.99 -4.91 27.80
CA GLN A 207 2.60 -4.68 26.41
C GLN A 207 3.38 -5.63 25.49
N ILE A 208 2.66 -6.39 24.68
CA ILE A 208 3.23 -7.40 23.76
C ILE A 208 2.87 -7.13 22.30
N GLY A 209 2.00 -6.16 22.03
CA GLY A 209 1.56 -5.87 20.67
C GLY A 209 0.62 -4.70 20.58
N TYR A 210 0.14 -4.46 19.38
CA TYR A 210 -0.93 -3.53 19.08
C TYR A 210 -1.69 -3.97 17.82
N PHE A 211 -2.87 -3.39 17.61
CA PHE A 211 -3.60 -3.54 16.36
C PHE A 211 -4.34 -2.27 15.96
N VAL A 212 -4.63 -2.15 14.67
CA VAL A 212 -5.38 -1.05 14.05
C VAL A 212 -6.69 -1.57 13.50
N LEU A 213 -7.80 -1.11 14.07
CA LEU A 213 -9.16 -1.44 13.64
C LEU A 213 -9.69 -0.36 12.70
N LYS A 214 -10.05 -0.74 11.47
CA LYS A 214 -10.62 0.16 10.45
C LYS A 214 -11.84 -0.49 9.82
N LYS A 215 -13.01 0.15 9.96
CA LYS A 215 -14.27 -0.28 9.35
C LYS A 215 -14.63 -1.75 9.59
N GLY A 216 -14.34 -2.26 10.79
CA GLY A 216 -14.65 -3.64 11.15
C GLY A 216 -13.62 -4.68 10.72
N GLN A 217 -12.48 -4.28 10.16
CA GLN A 217 -11.33 -5.14 9.87
C GLN A 217 -10.12 -4.71 10.71
N ILE A 218 -9.29 -5.65 11.11
CA ILE A 218 -7.96 -5.39 11.65
C ILE A 218 -7.02 -5.26 10.44
N ILE A 219 -6.61 -4.03 10.15
CA ILE A 219 -5.77 -3.73 8.98
C ILE A 219 -4.28 -3.79 9.29
N GLU A 220 -3.92 -3.89 10.55
CA GLU A 220 -2.56 -4.05 11.04
C GLU A 220 -2.60 -4.71 12.42
N LEU A 221 -1.81 -5.73 12.64
CA LEU A 221 -1.57 -6.34 13.95
C LEU A 221 -0.11 -6.77 14.00
N TYR A 222 0.59 -6.33 15.04
CA TYR A 222 1.93 -6.81 15.35
C TYR A 222 2.02 -7.23 16.81
N THR A 223 2.75 -8.32 17.04
CA THR A 223 3.04 -8.84 18.38
C THR A 223 4.44 -9.45 18.41
N ASN A 224 5.14 -9.28 19.50
CA ASN A 224 6.41 -9.94 19.74
C ASN A 224 6.26 -11.39 20.28
N ASN A 225 5.03 -11.86 20.46
CA ASN A 225 4.74 -13.19 21.00
C ASN A 225 3.69 -13.92 20.16
N PHE A 226 4.12 -14.76 19.23
CA PHE A 226 3.23 -15.56 18.38
C PHE A 226 2.60 -16.76 19.11
N ASP A 227 3.17 -17.21 20.22
CA ASP A 227 2.66 -18.40 20.94
C ASP A 227 1.27 -18.14 21.55
N VAL A 228 0.95 -16.84 21.78
CA VAL A 228 -0.35 -16.44 22.29
C VAL A 228 -1.27 -15.80 21.23
N LEU A 229 -0.96 -15.98 19.94
CA LEU A 229 -1.73 -15.35 18.87
C LEU A 229 -3.22 -15.77 18.87
N SER A 230 -3.51 -17.04 19.15
CA SER A 230 -4.90 -17.51 19.28
C SER A 230 -5.63 -16.83 20.46
N ASN A 231 -4.93 -16.62 21.58
CA ASN A 231 -5.51 -15.89 22.72
C ASN A 231 -5.76 -14.41 22.37
N ILE A 232 -4.83 -13.78 21.62
CA ILE A 232 -4.98 -12.40 21.14
C ILE A 232 -6.21 -12.28 20.24
N VAL A 233 -6.34 -13.14 19.22
CA VAL A 233 -7.48 -13.14 18.30
C VAL A 233 -8.78 -13.33 19.05
N ASN A 234 -8.82 -14.29 19.98
CA ASN A 234 -10.00 -14.55 20.81
C ASN A 234 -10.40 -13.32 21.63
N GLU A 235 -9.43 -12.70 22.32
CA GLU A 235 -9.70 -11.51 23.13
C GLU A 235 -10.17 -10.33 22.27
N ILE A 236 -9.63 -10.14 21.04
CA ILE A 236 -10.07 -9.07 20.13
C ILE A 236 -11.54 -9.27 19.76
N LEU A 237 -11.96 -10.48 19.40
CA LEU A 237 -13.37 -10.79 19.09
C LEU A 237 -14.29 -10.46 20.26
N LEU A 238 -13.94 -10.90 21.47
CA LEU A 238 -14.69 -10.64 22.69
C LEU A 238 -14.72 -9.15 23.05
N PHE A 239 -13.57 -8.48 23.00
CA PHE A 239 -13.44 -7.04 23.29
C PHE A 239 -14.28 -6.17 22.34
N LEU A 240 -14.30 -6.52 21.05
CA LEU A 240 -15.10 -5.81 20.05
C LEU A 240 -16.57 -6.21 20.05
N ASN A 241 -16.91 -7.33 20.74
CA ASN A 241 -18.25 -7.92 20.80
C ASN A 241 -18.85 -8.13 19.40
N ILE A 242 -18.11 -8.84 18.54
CA ILE A 242 -18.48 -9.12 17.16
C ILE A 242 -18.33 -10.61 16.84
N ASP A 243 -19.24 -11.11 16.00
CA ASP A 243 -19.31 -12.53 15.64
C ASP A 243 -18.36 -12.92 14.52
N LYS A 244 -17.82 -11.94 13.80
CA LYS A 244 -16.93 -12.18 12.67
C LYS A 244 -15.92 -11.03 12.52
N LEU A 245 -14.65 -11.40 12.31
CA LEU A 245 -13.54 -10.46 12.16
C LEU A 245 -12.55 -10.92 11.10
N GLU A 246 -12.04 -9.97 10.36
CA GLU A 246 -11.01 -10.17 9.36
C GLU A 246 -9.72 -9.47 9.75
N PHE A 247 -8.59 -10.18 9.55
CA PHE A 247 -7.25 -9.66 9.76
C PHE A 247 -6.52 -9.58 8.43
N VAL A 248 -6.08 -8.38 8.09
CA VAL A 248 -5.29 -8.11 6.89
C VAL A 248 -3.81 -8.22 7.24
N VAL A 249 -3.07 -9.05 6.51
CA VAL A 249 -1.64 -9.26 6.74
C VAL A 249 -0.87 -9.05 5.43
N ASN A 250 0.16 -8.23 5.52
CA ASN A 250 1.10 -7.98 4.42
C ASN A 250 1.88 -9.27 4.11
N PRO A 251 1.95 -9.72 2.85
CA PRO A 251 2.65 -10.94 2.47
C PRO A 251 4.17 -10.92 2.74
N LEU A 252 4.75 -9.75 2.93
CA LEU A 252 6.15 -9.60 3.35
C LEU A 252 6.36 -10.03 4.81
N HIS A 253 5.33 -10.02 5.64
CA HIS A 253 5.38 -10.45 7.05
C HIS A 253 5.16 -11.96 7.18
N LYS A 254 6.04 -12.72 6.53
CA LYS A 254 5.91 -14.17 6.37
C LYS A 254 5.63 -14.92 7.69
N LYS A 255 6.38 -14.62 8.75
CA LYS A 255 6.20 -15.30 10.06
C LYS A 255 4.81 -15.03 10.66
N LEU A 256 4.32 -13.80 10.52
CA LEU A 256 2.98 -13.44 10.99
C LEU A 256 1.90 -14.12 10.15
N ALA A 257 2.05 -14.12 8.83
CA ALA A 257 1.12 -14.82 7.95
C ALA A 257 1.06 -16.32 8.23
N GLU A 258 2.21 -16.98 8.41
CA GLU A 258 2.30 -18.41 8.79
C GLU A 258 1.67 -18.69 10.16
N ALA A 259 1.79 -17.75 11.11
CA ALA A 259 1.16 -17.90 12.42
C ALA A 259 -0.37 -17.79 12.34
N PHE A 260 -0.88 -16.85 11.56
CA PHE A 260 -2.32 -16.73 11.29
C PHE A 260 -2.88 -17.93 10.53
N ASP A 261 -2.18 -18.43 9.52
CA ASP A 261 -2.63 -19.56 8.69
C ASP A 261 -2.85 -20.84 9.50
N LYS A 262 -2.08 -21.03 10.58
CA LYS A 262 -2.24 -22.18 11.49
C LYS A 262 -3.52 -22.16 12.33
N ILE A 263 -4.12 -20.99 12.53
CA ILE A 263 -5.25 -20.81 13.43
C ILE A 263 -6.51 -20.27 12.74
N ALA A 264 -6.39 -19.70 11.56
CA ALA A 264 -7.50 -19.09 10.83
C ALA A 264 -8.50 -20.14 10.33
N GLN A 265 -9.77 -19.78 10.36
CA GLN A 265 -10.85 -20.61 9.83
C GLN A 265 -10.91 -20.52 8.31
N GLN A 266 -10.65 -19.36 7.75
CA GLN A 266 -10.57 -19.14 6.31
C GLN A 266 -9.41 -18.18 5.98
N THR A 267 -8.75 -18.45 4.87
CA THR A 267 -7.71 -17.58 4.31
C THR A 267 -8.09 -17.25 2.87
N ARG A 268 -8.07 -15.96 2.53
CA ARG A 268 -8.23 -15.51 1.16
C ARG A 268 -7.15 -14.50 0.79
N LEU A 269 -6.95 -14.34 -0.52
CA LEU A 269 -6.03 -13.39 -1.10
C LEU A 269 -6.83 -12.25 -1.72
N GLU A 270 -6.47 -11.02 -1.40
CA GLU A 270 -7.07 -9.84 -1.99
C GLU A 270 -6.00 -9.01 -2.69
N ASP A 271 -6.25 -8.66 -3.94
CA ASP A 271 -5.46 -7.72 -4.71
C ASP A 271 -6.10 -6.33 -4.63
N ASN A 272 -5.37 -5.34 -4.16
CA ASN A 272 -5.89 -3.98 -3.97
C ASN A 272 -5.01 -2.86 -4.52
N LEU A 273 -3.79 -3.19 -4.93
CA LEU A 273 -2.83 -2.24 -5.46
C LEU A 273 -2.89 -2.17 -6.98
N HIS A 274 -2.68 -0.99 -7.52
CA HIS A 274 -2.51 -0.77 -8.95
C HIS A 274 -1.16 -0.12 -9.19
N PHE A 275 -0.41 -0.68 -10.12
CA PHE A 275 0.96 -0.28 -10.44
C PHE A 275 1.04 0.30 -11.84
N LYS A 276 1.81 1.37 -11.99
CA LYS A 276 2.33 1.85 -13.27
C LYS A 276 3.85 1.94 -13.16
N VAL A 277 4.57 1.16 -13.95
CA VAL A 277 6.02 1.08 -13.89
C VAL A 277 6.65 1.97 -14.96
N TYR A 278 7.67 2.75 -14.58
CA TYR A 278 8.44 3.65 -15.46
C TYR A 278 9.84 3.09 -15.75
N ARG A 279 10.42 2.38 -14.80
CA ARG A 279 11.77 1.79 -14.87
C ARG A 279 11.68 0.32 -14.51
N MET A 280 11.43 -0.53 -15.51
CA MET A 280 11.19 -1.95 -15.30
C MET A 280 12.41 -2.68 -14.73
N ASP A 281 13.60 -2.34 -15.20
CA ASP A 281 14.88 -2.81 -14.67
C ASP A 281 14.99 -2.61 -13.15
N LYS A 282 14.75 -1.37 -12.71
CA LYS A 282 14.83 -1.00 -11.29
C LYS A 282 13.67 -1.55 -10.46
N PHE A 283 12.50 -1.67 -11.07
CA PHE A 283 11.35 -2.28 -10.41
C PHE A 283 11.61 -3.77 -10.10
N VAL A 284 12.11 -4.51 -11.08
CA VAL A 284 12.48 -5.92 -10.90
C VAL A 284 13.62 -6.07 -9.90
N GLU A 285 14.67 -5.27 -10.00
CA GLU A 285 15.79 -5.26 -9.05
C GLU A 285 15.30 -5.07 -7.60
N MET A 286 14.43 -4.07 -7.37
CA MET A 286 13.82 -3.82 -6.07
C MET A 286 13.03 -5.04 -5.56
N LEU A 287 12.17 -5.62 -6.41
CA LEU A 287 11.38 -6.80 -6.04
C LEU A 287 12.25 -7.98 -5.63
N LEU A 288 13.32 -8.24 -6.35
CA LEU A 288 14.26 -9.33 -6.04
C LEU A 288 14.99 -9.08 -4.72
N LYS A 289 15.46 -7.84 -4.47
CA LYS A 289 16.09 -7.48 -3.20
C LYS A 289 15.14 -7.64 -2.01
N ILE A 290 13.89 -7.20 -2.13
CA ILE A 290 12.87 -7.40 -1.11
C ILE A 290 12.67 -8.89 -0.86
N ASN A 291 12.45 -9.67 -1.92
CA ASN A 291 12.13 -11.09 -1.80
C ASN A 291 13.32 -11.95 -1.34
N SER A 292 14.55 -11.55 -1.62
CA SER A 292 15.75 -12.23 -1.11
C SER A 292 15.85 -12.22 0.44
N ARG A 293 15.12 -11.30 1.10
CA ARG A 293 15.04 -11.25 2.57
C ARG A 293 14.10 -12.30 3.17
N ILE A 294 13.18 -12.83 2.38
CA ILE A 294 12.13 -13.76 2.84
C ILE A 294 12.19 -15.13 2.17
N THR A 295 12.89 -15.27 1.05
CA THR A 295 13.04 -16.52 0.31
C THR A 295 14.44 -16.65 -0.29
N LYS A 296 14.85 -17.88 -0.57
CA LYS A 296 16.09 -18.16 -1.33
C LYS A 296 15.71 -18.46 -2.77
N PHE A 297 16.29 -17.71 -3.69
CA PHE A 297 16.22 -18.01 -5.10
C PHE A 297 17.28 -19.05 -5.49
N SER A 298 16.93 -19.92 -6.45
CA SER A 298 17.90 -20.81 -7.11
C SER A 298 18.67 -20.04 -8.18
N ASP A 299 19.90 -20.45 -8.44
CA ASP A 299 20.72 -19.89 -9.51
C ASP A 299 20.02 -20.10 -10.86
N CYS A 300 19.86 -19.03 -11.61
CA CYS A 300 19.22 -19.06 -12.93
C CYS A 300 19.54 -17.77 -13.73
N VAL A 301 19.27 -17.85 -15.04
CA VAL A 301 19.25 -16.70 -15.95
C VAL A 301 17.92 -16.73 -16.69
N GLU A 302 17.17 -15.65 -16.61
CA GLU A 302 15.89 -15.48 -17.28
C GLU A 302 15.86 -14.19 -18.08
N VAL A 303 15.37 -14.24 -19.32
CA VAL A 303 15.27 -13.07 -20.20
C VAL A 303 13.81 -12.87 -20.60
N TYR A 304 13.34 -11.65 -20.47
CA TYR A 304 12.00 -11.23 -20.87
C TYR A 304 12.03 -10.08 -21.86
N GLU A 305 11.13 -10.11 -22.84
CA GLU A 305 10.86 -8.95 -23.69
C GLU A 305 9.68 -8.17 -23.12
N ILE A 306 9.88 -6.91 -22.73
CA ILE A 306 8.85 -6.08 -22.14
C ILE A 306 8.76 -4.77 -22.93
N ASP A 307 7.59 -4.52 -23.53
CA ASP A 307 7.35 -3.36 -24.44
C ASP A 307 8.42 -3.22 -25.53
N GLY A 308 8.97 -4.36 -26.02
CA GLY A 308 10.00 -4.42 -27.05
C GLY A 308 11.43 -4.24 -26.56
N GLY A 309 11.66 -3.97 -25.28
CA GLY A 309 12.98 -4.00 -24.63
C GLY A 309 13.27 -5.36 -24.00
N LEU A 310 14.54 -5.74 -23.90
CA LEU A 310 14.96 -7.00 -23.26
C LEU A 310 15.56 -6.72 -21.89
N ILE A 311 15.09 -7.48 -20.91
CA ILE A 311 15.59 -7.49 -19.53
C ILE A 311 16.14 -8.87 -19.23
N GLU A 312 17.41 -8.95 -18.85
CA GLU A 312 18.04 -10.14 -18.31
C GLU A 312 18.07 -10.09 -16.78
N ILE A 313 17.62 -11.16 -16.15
CA ILE A 313 17.68 -11.36 -14.72
C ILE A 313 18.63 -12.53 -14.45
N LYS A 314 19.70 -12.27 -13.71
CA LYS A 314 20.67 -13.29 -13.32
C LYS A 314 20.67 -13.46 -11.81
N ILE A 315 20.54 -14.69 -11.36
CA ILE A 315 20.71 -15.08 -9.96
C ILE A 315 21.87 -16.06 -9.87
N GLU A 316 22.88 -15.73 -9.10
CA GLU A 316 24.09 -16.54 -8.94
C GLU A 316 24.63 -16.41 -7.50
N GLY A 317 24.73 -17.53 -6.81
CA GLY A 317 25.20 -17.57 -5.42
C GLY A 317 24.40 -16.67 -4.47
N GLY A 318 23.09 -16.51 -4.70
CA GLY A 318 22.19 -15.67 -3.92
C GLY A 318 22.28 -14.17 -4.24
N ARG A 319 23.05 -13.77 -5.24
CA ARG A 319 23.10 -12.38 -5.75
C ARG A 319 22.22 -12.26 -6.97
N CYS A 320 21.44 -11.18 -7.02
CA CYS A 320 20.58 -10.88 -8.15
C CYS A 320 21.12 -9.67 -8.93
N SER A 321 21.18 -9.76 -10.26
CA SER A 321 21.36 -8.61 -11.14
C SER A 321 20.24 -8.54 -12.16
N VAL A 322 19.93 -7.33 -12.60
CA VAL A 322 18.91 -7.04 -13.62
C VAL A 322 19.49 -6.03 -14.59
N ASP A 323 19.63 -6.44 -15.84
CA ASP A 323 20.30 -5.68 -16.87
C ASP A 323 19.41 -5.52 -18.11
N ASN A 324 19.39 -4.32 -18.71
CA ASN A 324 18.83 -4.13 -20.04
C ASN A 324 19.85 -4.62 -21.05
N ILE A 325 19.44 -5.50 -21.96
CA ILE A 325 20.31 -6.09 -22.98
C ILE A 325 19.78 -5.80 -24.39
N GLU A 326 20.66 -5.81 -25.40
CA GLU A 326 20.26 -5.54 -26.77
C GLU A 326 19.75 -6.79 -27.52
N LYS A 327 20.25 -7.96 -27.19
CA LYS A 327 19.93 -9.22 -27.90
C LYS A 327 19.94 -10.42 -26.97
N SER A 328 19.01 -11.34 -27.20
CA SER A 328 19.04 -12.68 -26.62
C SER A 328 18.36 -13.68 -27.56
N GLN A 329 18.86 -14.93 -27.58
CA GLN A 329 18.22 -16.05 -28.26
C GLN A 329 17.27 -16.81 -27.35
N ASN A 330 17.33 -16.57 -26.03
CA ASN A 330 16.60 -17.33 -25.02
C ASN A 330 15.58 -16.45 -24.30
N VAL A 331 14.71 -15.77 -25.05
CA VAL A 331 13.60 -15.00 -24.44
C VAL A 331 12.52 -15.97 -23.95
N LEU A 332 12.27 -15.99 -22.66
CA LEU A 332 11.28 -16.87 -22.03
C LEU A 332 9.85 -16.47 -22.37
N ALA A 333 9.56 -15.20 -22.38
CA ALA A 333 8.24 -14.66 -22.70
C ALA A 333 8.29 -13.20 -23.11
N LYS A 334 7.20 -12.74 -23.76
CA LYS A 334 6.98 -11.35 -24.17
C LYS A 334 5.76 -10.79 -23.47
N PHE A 335 5.89 -9.57 -22.99
CA PHE A 335 4.86 -8.88 -22.21
C PHE A 335 4.79 -7.39 -22.59
N THR A 336 3.63 -6.80 -22.38
CA THR A 336 3.54 -5.37 -22.06
C THR A 336 3.94 -5.14 -20.60
N SER A 337 4.28 -3.92 -20.21
CA SER A 337 4.58 -3.58 -18.81
C SER A 337 3.46 -3.99 -17.86
N ALA A 338 2.20 -3.79 -18.24
CA ALA A 338 1.04 -4.17 -17.43
C ALA A 338 0.92 -5.68 -17.24
N GLU A 339 1.12 -6.46 -18.31
CA GLU A 339 1.11 -7.93 -18.25
C GLU A 339 2.26 -8.46 -17.41
N PHE A 340 3.45 -7.87 -17.54
CA PHE A 340 4.60 -8.28 -16.74
C PHE A 340 4.38 -8.01 -15.25
N VAL A 341 3.83 -6.87 -14.87
CA VAL A 341 3.50 -6.54 -13.47
C VAL A 341 2.53 -7.58 -12.89
N ARG A 342 1.51 -7.96 -13.65
CA ARG A 342 0.60 -9.06 -13.23
C ARG A 342 1.33 -10.39 -13.12
N PHE A 343 2.14 -10.74 -14.10
CA PHE A 343 2.93 -11.97 -14.06
C PHE A 343 3.87 -12.01 -12.85
N ALA A 344 4.55 -10.91 -12.58
CA ALA A 344 5.54 -10.84 -11.51
C ALA A 344 4.94 -10.84 -10.09
N LEU A 345 3.74 -10.28 -9.90
CA LEU A 345 3.17 -10.01 -8.58
C LEU A 345 1.82 -10.70 -8.30
N SER A 346 1.25 -11.43 -9.25
CA SER A 346 -0.08 -12.02 -9.08
C SER A 346 -0.01 -13.49 -8.69
N ASN A 347 -0.83 -13.89 -7.73
CA ASN A 347 -1.04 -15.30 -7.39
C ASN A 347 -1.83 -16.10 -8.43
N PHE A 348 -2.39 -15.43 -9.43
CA PHE A 348 -3.16 -16.09 -10.50
C PHE A 348 -2.29 -16.54 -11.67
N VAL A 349 -0.96 -16.46 -11.54
CA VAL A 349 -0.05 -16.90 -12.60
C VAL A 349 -0.03 -18.43 -12.66
N GLN A 350 -0.54 -18.95 -13.76
CA GLN A 350 -0.62 -20.39 -14.00
C GLN A 350 0.65 -20.96 -14.68
N SER A 351 1.61 -20.13 -15.03
CA SER A 351 2.74 -20.61 -15.84
C SER A 351 3.94 -20.99 -14.98
N ARG A 352 4.50 -22.17 -15.28
CA ARG A 352 5.79 -22.61 -14.76
C ARG A 352 6.95 -22.17 -15.68
N ILE A 353 6.82 -21.01 -16.32
CA ILE A 353 7.85 -20.52 -17.25
C ILE A 353 9.01 -19.86 -16.52
N SER A 354 8.85 -19.50 -15.25
CA SER A 354 9.85 -18.81 -14.45
C SER A 354 10.22 -19.60 -13.20
N ASN A 355 11.50 -19.54 -12.83
CA ASN A 355 12.01 -20.01 -11.54
C ASN A 355 12.03 -18.89 -10.48
N ILE A 356 11.73 -17.66 -10.91
CA ILE A 356 11.77 -16.44 -10.08
C ILE A 356 10.35 -16.00 -9.71
N PHE A 357 9.47 -15.85 -10.69
CA PHE A 357 8.13 -15.27 -10.54
C PHE A 357 7.03 -16.33 -10.37
N PRO A 358 5.98 -16.00 -9.61
CA PRO A 358 5.70 -14.72 -8.97
C PRO A 358 6.50 -14.48 -7.69
N VAL A 359 6.72 -13.22 -7.38
CA VAL A 359 7.28 -12.76 -6.11
C VAL A 359 6.23 -11.96 -5.33
N VAL A 360 6.46 -11.76 -4.03
CA VAL A 360 5.53 -11.00 -3.20
C VAL A 360 5.93 -9.54 -3.10
N PHE A 361 4.92 -8.68 -3.06
CA PHE A 361 5.06 -7.26 -2.73
C PHE A 361 3.78 -6.79 -2.04
N GLY A 362 3.93 -6.02 -0.98
CA GLY A 362 2.83 -5.41 -0.26
C GLY A 362 3.28 -4.12 0.42
N ILE A 363 2.34 -3.22 0.60
CA ILE A 363 2.47 -2.03 1.43
C ILE A 363 1.34 -2.10 2.45
N ASP A 364 1.65 -1.82 3.71
CA ASP A 364 0.64 -1.85 4.77
C ASP A 364 -0.48 -0.82 4.48
N PRO A 365 -1.74 -1.17 4.74
CA PRO A 365 -2.86 -0.29 4.43
C PRO A 365 -2.76 1.11 5.06
N CYS A 366 -2.06 1.24 6.20
CA CYS A 366 -1.78 2.52 6.85
C CYS A 366 -0.75 3.38 6.10
N ASP A 367 0.04 2.81 5.20
CA ASP A 367 1.08 3.50 4.41
C ASP A 367 0.59 4.05 3.08
N MET A 368 -0.59 3.63 2.63
CA MET A 368 -1.21 4.15 1.40
C MET A 368 -1.75 5.57 1.60
N PHE A 369 -1.93 6.29 0.47
CA PHE A 369 -2.47 7.66 0.42
C PHE A 369 -3.90 7.73 0.95
#